data_dd728dd657c65f0f847b8dca9a252a01
#
_entry.id   dd728dd657c65f0f847b8dca9a252a01
#
_cell.length_a   1.000
_cell.length_b   1.000
_cell.length_c   1.000
_cell.angle_alpha   90.00
_cell.angle_beta   90.00
_cell.angle_gamma   90.00
#
_symmetry.space_group_name_H-M   'P 1'
#
loop_
_entity.id
_entity.type
_entity.pdbx_description
1 polymer ?
#
loop_
_entity_poly.entity_id
_entity_poly.type
_entity_poly.pdbx_seq_one_letter_code
_entity_poly.pdbx_strand_id
1 'polypeptide(L)'
;MNSARRFHLERQALLLCVGLGFGLAGHAQSPAPEPASAPASAPANAAPLELVVLGSGGPGATGRAGSSYLVLLDGVPRVLVDAGPGSFARLGEAKLSLAKTDIVLLTHLHVDHAGELPGLFKARAVSSRGPISLQVFGPQGRRGKGDDASASFPSTSQWVDLLFGKQGAFGYLRNFSAPMTIKANDVSTALAPGQQPTTLLTEGGLVISAIAGHHRDAPAVIYRIDYAGKSITFSGDIDADGLPGLRRIARDTDLLVFNSVVLDPPGSPAVLYTLHTPPKAIGEVARDAGAKQLMLSHLSPTIDSARPAVEASIKLAFKGPMVFAQDGSRARP
;
A
#
# COMPACT_ATOMS: atom_id res chain seq x y z
N MET A 1 23.27 -59.10 6.79
CA MET A 1 24.46 -59.02 5.90
C MET A 1 24.65 -57.58 5.48
N ASN A 2 25.54 -56.99 6.14
CA ASN A 2 26.55 -55.98 5.95
C ASN A 2 26.64 -55.29 4.60
N SER A 3 26.62 -53.96 4.54
CA SER A 3 27.80 -53.24 4.06
C SER A 3 27.61 -51.71 4.24
N ALA A 4 28.33 -51.19 5.23
CA ALA A 4 28.58 -49.78 5.42
C ALA A 4 29.68 -49.34 4.44
N ARG A 5 29.47 -48.24 3.69
CA ARG A 5 30.54 -47.54 2.98
C ARG A 5 30.86 -46.23 3.68
N ARG A 6 32.06 -46.19 4.26
CA ARG A 6 32.73 -44.97 4.79
C ARG A 6 33.30 -44.17 3.60
N PHE A 7 33.08 -42.88 3.56
CA PHE A 7 33.86 -41.98 2.72
C PHE A 7 34.94 -41.29 3.61
N HIS A 8 36.20 -41.48 3.20
CA HIS A 8 37.35 -40.77 3.72
C HIS A 8 37.46 -39.38 3.08
N LEU A 9 37.58 -38.33 3.89
CA LEU A 9 38.01 -37.02 3.43
C LEU A 9 39.53 -36.93 3.57
N GLU A 10 40.22 -36.80 2.45
CA GLU A 10 41.65 -36.44 2.41
C GLU A 10 41.83 -34.92 2.63
N ARG A 11 42.63 -34.59 3.62
CA ARG A 11 43.09 -33.21 3.84
C ARG A 11 44.37 -33.01 3.02
N GLN A 12 44.36 -32.14 2.03
CA GLN A 12 45.58 -31.61 1.42
C GLN A 12 45.99 -30.33 2.14
N ALA A 13 47.19 -30.37 2.77
CA ALA A 13 47.85 -29.23 3.35
C ALA A 13 48.62 -28.49 2.25
N LEU A 14 48.35 -27.20 2.05
CA LEU A 14 49.12 -26.35 1.14
C LEU A 14 50.12 -25.54 1.98
N LEU A 15 51.43 -25.81 1.74
CA LEU A 15 52.52 -25.03 2.30
C LEU A 15 52.60 -23.64 1.65
N LEU A 16 52.55 -22.59 2.44
CA LEU A 16 52.78 -21.21 1.97
C LEU A 16 54.24 -20.84 2.26
N CYS A 17 55.01 -20.56 1.20
CA CYS A 17 56.34 -19.96 1.30
C CYS A 17 56.22 -18.48 1.73
N VAL A 18 56.94 -18.15 2.82
CA VAL A 18 57.09 -16.77 3.32
C VAL A 18 58.23 -16.10 2.56
N GLY A 19 57.94 -15.14 1.71
CA GLY A 19 58.91 -14.20 1.13
C GLY A 19 58.90 -12.89 1.91
N LEU A 20 60.01 -12.57 2.61
CA LEU A 20 60.22 -11.28 3.23
C LEU A 20 60.58 -10.24 2.16
N GLY A 21 59.65 -9.30 1.89
CA GLY A 21 59.92 -8.08 1.16
C GLY A 21 59.71 -6.86 2.04
N PHE A 22 60.82 -6.19 2.38
CA PHE A 22 60.77 -4.86 3.02
C PHE A 22 60.27 -3.83 2.00
N GLY A 23 59.06 -3.32 2.20
CA GLY A 23 58.46 -2.23 1.43
C GLY A 23 58.10 -1.08 2.36
N LEU A 24 58.60 0.10 2.04
CA LEU A 24 58.40 1.38 2.72
C LEU A 24 56.92 1.68 2.93
N ALA A 25 56.51 1.92 4.16
CA ALA A 25 55.17 2.33 4.52
C ALA A 25 54.86 3.76 4.05
N GLY A 26 54.23 3.87 2.91
CA GLY A 26 53.53 5.08 2.53
C GLY A 26 52.22 5.16 3.32
N HIS A 27 52.06 6.18 4.14
CA HIS A 27 50.80 6.47 4.83
C HIS A 27 49.77 6.91 3.77
N ALA A 28 48.92 5.99 3.32
CA ALA A 28 47.72 6.35 2.57
C ALA A 28 46.73 7.00 3.56
N GLN A 29 46.58 8.32 3.48
CA GLN A 29 45.51 9.03 4.16
C GLN A 29 44.17 8.52 3.59
N SER A 30 43.35 7.94 4.46
CA SER A 30 41.97 7.65 4.12
C SER A 30 41.27 8.93 3.68
N PRO A 31 40.53 8.90 2.57
CA PRO A 31 39.76 10.07 2.16
C PRO A 31 38.77 10.44 3.28
N ALA A 32 38.72 11.75 3.60
CA ALA A 32 37.76 12.27 4.56
C ALA A 32 36.35 11.89 4.11
N PRO A 33 35.44 11.56 5.06
CA PRO A 33 34.04 11.24 4.71
C PRO A 33 33.45 12.46 4.00
N GLU A 34 32.89 12.22 2.80
CA GLU A 34 32.11 13.22 2.08
C GLU A 34 31.02 13.80 3.00
N PRO A 35 30.82 15.13 3.04
CA PRO A 35 29.77 15.70 3.86
C PRO A 35 28.43 15.15 3.41
N ALA A 36 27.68 14.58 4.36
CA ALA A 36 26.34 14.07 4.12
C ALA A 36 25.52 15.15 3.42
N SER A 37 25.03 14.85 2.22
CA SER A 37 24.14 15.74 1.46
C SER A 37 22.96 16.11 2.36
N ALA A 38 22.72 17.42 2.53
CA ALA A 38 21.56 17.94 3.24
C ALA A 38 20.29 17.32 2.66
N PRO A 39 19.23 17.08 3.46
CA PRO A 39 17.97 16.58 2.93
C PRO A 39 17.50 17.53 1.85
N ALA A 40 17.19 16.99 0.67
CA ALA A 40 16.68 17.77 -0.45
C ALA A 40 15.46 18.56 0.04
N SER A 41 15.53 19.90 -0.03
CA SER A 41 14.39 20.77 0.21
C SER A 41 13.31 20.41 -0.81
N ALA A 42 12.04 20.46 -0.39
CA ALA A 42 10.92 20.25 -1.29
C ALA A 42 11.06 21.18 -2.51
N PRO A 43 10.79 20.72 -3.74
CA PRO A 43 10.88 21.56 -4.92
C PRO A 43 9.93 22.75 -4.77
N ALA A 44 10.38 23.96 -5.11
CA ALA A 44 9.66 25.23 -4.91
C ALA A 44 8.26 25.30 -5.56
N ASN A 45 7.88 24.31 -6.39
CA ASN A 45 6.59 24.16 -7.07
C ASN A 45 5.92 22.82 -6.77
N ALA A 46 6.15 22.21 -5.61
CA ALA A 46 5.46 20.98 -5.21
C ALA A 46 3.95 21.25 -5.09
N ALA A 47 3.11 20.35 -5.64
CA ALA A 47 1.69 20.38 -5.36
C ALA A 47 1.47 20.08 -3.87
N PRO A 48 0.53 20.76 -3.18
CA PRO A 48 0.30 20.52 -1.77
C PRO A 48 -0.12 19.08 -1.49
N LEU A 49 -0.93 18.50 -2.35
CA LEU A 49 -1.35 17.09 -2.27
C LEU A 49 -1.07 16.40 -3.61
N GLU A 50 -0.34 15.29 -3.60
CA GLU A 50 -0.02 14.51 -4.79
C GLU A 50 -0.14 13.02 -4.48
N LEU A 51 -0.66 12.25 -5.44
CA LEU A 51 -0.72 10.80 -5.42
C LEU A 51 0.31 10.21 -6.38
N VAL A 52 1.07 9.22 -5.92
CA VAL A 52 1.90 8.36 -6.77
C VAL A 52 1.36 6.94 -6.68
N VAL A 53 1.04 6.35 -7.82
CA VAL A 53 0.59 4.96 -7.90
C VAL A 53 1.82 4.06 -7.93
N LEU A 54 2.08 3.31 -6.87
CA LEU A 54 3.14 2.30 -6.84
C LEU A 54 2.64 0.99 -7.45
N GLY A 55 1.35 0.68 -7.28
CA GLY A 55 0.73 -0.50 -7.85
C GLY A 55 -0.71 -0.24 -8.24
N SER A 56 -1.05 -0.57 -9.48
CA SER A 56 -2.36 -0.33 -10.11
C SER A 56 -3.12 -1.61 -10.44
N GLY A 57 -2.56 -2.78 -10.13
CA GLY A 57 -3.15 -4.10 -10.38
C GLY A 57 -3.82 -4.71 -9.16
N GLY A 58 -4.51 -5.81 -9.40
CA GLY A 58 -5.14 -6.67 -8.40
C GLY A 58 -4.34 -7.96 -8.15
N PRO A 59 -5.00 -9.06 -7.75
CA PRO A 59 -4.35 -10.28 -7.26
C PRO A 59 -3.59 -11.09 -8.33
N GLY A 60 -3.78 -10.79 -9.61
CA GLY A 60 -3.12 -11.52 -10.69
C GLY A 60 -1.72 -11.01 -11.00
N ALA A 61 -0.78 -11.92 -11.27
CA ALA A 61 0.57 -11.58 -11.75
C ALA A 61 0.55 -11.16 -13.23
N THR A 62 0.04 -9.96 -13.52
CA THR A 62 -0.29 -9.50 -14.87
C THR A 62 0.58 -8.34 -15.36
N GLY A 63 1.79 -8.19 -14.80
CA GLY A 63 2.72 -7.11 -15.16
C GLY A 63 2.47 -5.79 -14.43
N ARG A 64 1.46 -5.72 -13.56
CA ARG A 64 1.19 -4.61 -12.64
C ARG A 64 1.56 -5.02 -11.22
N ALA A 65 2.08 -4.09 -10.43
CA ALA A 65 2.18 -4.29 -9.00
C ALA A 65 0.77 -4.29 -8.36
N GLY A 66 0.59 -5.04 -7.28
CA GLY A 66 -0.63 -5.03 -6.48
C GLY A 66 -0.92 -3.64 -5.90
N SER A 67 -2.16 -3.39 -5.53
CA SER A 67 -2.63 -2.07 -5.09
C SER A 67 -1.71 -1.43 -4.04
N SER A 68 -1.15 -0.27 -4.37
CA SER A 68 -0.30 0.49 -3.46
C SER A 68 -0.16 1.93 -3.94
N TYR A 69 -0.28 2.88 -3.02
CA TYR A 69 -0.27 4.30 -3.34
C TYR A 69 0.53 5.07 -2.31
N LEU A 70 1.32 6.04 -2.78
CA LEU A 70 2.07 6.93 -1.91
C LEU A 70 1.52 8.36 -2.03
N VAL A 71 1.04 8.91 -0.92
CA VAL A 71 0.51 10.26 -0.85
C VAL A 71 1.61 11.19 -0.35
N LEU A 72 1.89 12.23 -1.15
CA LEU A 72 2.88 13.24 -0.85
C LEU A 72 2.16 14.51 -0.37
N LEU A 73 2.68 15.09 0.70
CA LEU A 73 2.29 16.40 1.21
C LEU A 73 3.45 17.36 0.94
N ASP A 74 3.20 18.44 0.21
CA ASP A 74 4.22 19.40 -0.22
C ASP A 74 5.45 18.74 -0.88
N GLY A 75 5.20 17.68 -1.69
CA GLY A 75 6.24 16.92 -2.37
C GLY A 75 6.95 15.87 -1.51
N VAL A 76 6.60 15.73 -0.22
CA VAL A 76 7.20 14.76 0.70
C VAL A 76 6.29 13.55 0.89
N PRO A 77 6.76 12.30 0.64
CA PRO A 77 5.99 11.09 0.92
C PRO A 77 5.63 10.98 2.42
N ARG A 78 4.34 10.95 2.74
CA ARG A 78 3.86 10.93 4.13
C ARG A 78 2.93 9.76 4.45
N VAL A 79 2.06 9.37 3.52
CA VAL A 79 1.06 8.34 3.75
C VAL A 79 1.20 7.26 2.68
N LEU A 80 1.32 6.01 3.12
CA LEU A 80 1.24 4.82 2.27
C LEU A 80 -0.18 4.26 2.39
N VAL A 81 -0.87 4.10 1.27
CA VAL A 81 -2.18 3.43 1.21
C VAL A 81 -2.02 2.12 0.47
N ASP A 82 -2.29 1.04 1.15
CA ASP A 82 -2.02 -0.34 0.73
C ASP A 82 -0.53 -0.61 0.38
N ALA A 83 -0.17 -1.87 0.36
CA ALA A 83 1.19 -2.36 0.18
C ALA A 83 1.19 -3.68 -0.60
N GLY A 84 0.60 -3.67 -1.81
CA GLY A 84 0.52 -4.85 -2.67
C GLY A 84 1.89 -5.28 -3.22
N PRO A 85 2.06 -6.58 -3.57
CA PRO A 85 3.31 -7.13 -4.10
C PRO A 85 3.82 -6.39 -5.33
N GLY A 86 5.13 -6.15 -5.38
CA GLY A 86 5.79 -5.39 -6.44
C GLY A 86 5.93 -3.89 -6.16
N SER A 87 5.19 -3.34 -5.20
CA SER A 87 5.25 -1.92 -4.85
C SER A 87 6.64 -1.48 -4.34
N PHE A 88 7.40 -2.38 -3.72
CA PHE A 88 8.79 -2.13 -3.32
C PHE A 88 9.70 -1.80 -4.52
N ALA A 89 9.61 -2.58 -5.60
CA ALA A 89 10.37 -2.32 -6.81
C ALA A 89 9.94 -0.99 -7.47
N ARG A 90 8.64 -0.73 -7.55
CA ARG A 90 8.08 0.50 -8.10
C ARG A 90 8.46 1.75 -7.30
N LEU A 91 8.59 1.63 -5.98
CA LEU A 91 9.13 2.71 -5.13
C LEU A 91 10.55 3.11 -5.58
N GLY A 92 11.41 2.11 -5.84
CA GLY A 92 12.76 2.33 -6.35
C GLY A 92 12.79 2.98 -7.73
N GLU A 93 11.96 2.52 -8.65
CA GLU A 93 11.80 3.09 -10.00
C GLU A 93 11.31 4.54 -9.94
N ALA A 94 10.38 4.86 -9.05
CA ALA A 94 9.88 6.21 -8.82
C ALA A 94 10.92 7.14 -8.15
N LYS A 95 12.07 6.61 -7.71
CA LYS A 95 13.13 7.32 -6.98
C LYS A 95 12.60 8.07 -5.75
N LEU A 96 11.62 7.49 -5.07
CA LEU A 96 11.03 8.05 -3.87
C LEU A 96 11.62 7.41 -2.61
N SER A 97 11.66 8.18 -1.53
CA SER A 97 12.15 7.72 -0.22
C SER A 97 11.00 7.69 0.78
N LEU A 98 10.91 6.61 1.54
CA LEU A 98 9.96 6.49 2.66
C LEU A 98 10.46 7.15 3.95
N ALA A 99 11.58 7.91 3.94
CA ALA A 99 12.21 8.45 5.15
C ALA A 99 11.26 9.30 6.04
N LYS A 100 10.19 9.83 5.48
CA LYS A 100 9.15 10.63 6.17
C LYS A 100 7.77 9.98 6.14
N THR A 101 7.65 8.77 5.60
CA THR A 101 6.40 8.02 5.58
C THR A 101 6.24 7.31 6.91
N ASP A 102 5.34 7.79 7.73
CA ASP A 102 5.07 7.33 9.10
C ASP A 102 3.60 6.90 9.30
N ILE A 103 2.78 7.03 8.28
CA ILE A 103 1.36 6.62 8.29
C ILE A 103 1.13 5.58 7.19
N VAL A 104 0.50 4.47 7.56
CA VAL A 104 0.07 3.39 6.66
C VAL A 104 -1.42 3.16 6.84
N LEU A 105 -2.13 3.14 5.74
CA LEU A 105 -3.57 2.85 5.67
C LEU A 105 -3.76 1.56 4.87
N LEU A 106 -4.30 0.53 5.49
CA LEU A 106 -4.63 -0.73 4.82
C LEU A 106 -6.15 -0.79 4.61
N THR A 107 -6.58 -0.84 3.36
CA THR A 107 -8.00 -0.92 3.04
C THR A 107 -8.57 -2.26 3.49
N HIS A 108 -7.84 -3.34 3.29
CA HIS A 108 -8.11 -4.68 3.82
C HIS A 108 -6.83 -5.52 3.80
N LEU A 109 -6.90 -6.77 4.29
CA LEU A 109 -5.71 -7.59 4.50
C LEU A 109 -5.52 -8.71 3.46
N HIS A 110 -6.11 -8.59 2.26
CA HIS A 110 -5.73 -9.50 1.18
C HIS A 110 -4.27 -9.26 0.76
N VAL A 111 -3.64 -10.31 0.26
CA VAL A 111 -2.20 -10.29 -0.03
C VAL A 111 -1.82 -9.27 -1.10
N ASP A 112 -2.69 -9.03 -2.06
CA ASP A 112 -2.50 -8.04 -3.13
C ASP A 112 -2.64 -6.58 -2.67
N HIS A 113 -3.05 -6.36 -1.41
CA HIS A 113 -3.11 -5.06 -0.73
C HIS A 113 -2.13 -4.90 0.43
N ALA A 114 -1.64 -6.00 1.01
CA ALA A 114 -0.83 -5.92 2.22
C ALA A 114 0.50 -6.72 2.16
N GLY A 115 0.68 -7.58 1.14
CA GLY A 115 1.75 -8.57 1.10
C GLY A 115 3.18 -8.02 1.04
N GLU A 116 3.39 -6.78 0.55
CA GLU A 116 4.72 -6.17 0.45
C GLU A 116 5.11 -5.30 1.67
N LEU A 117 4.22 -5.15 2.67
CA LEU A 117 4.48 -4.27 3.81
C LEU A 117 5.83 -4.53 4.50
N PRO A 118 6.29 -5.78 4.70
CA PRO A 118 7.60 -6.03 5.28
C PRO A 118 8.77 -5.47 4.45
N GLY A 119 8.69 -5.55 3.13
CA GLY A 119 9.68 -4.97 2.22
C GLY A 119 9.71 -3.44 2.31
N LEU A 120 8.54 -2.80 2.31
CA LEU A 120 8.42 -1.35 2.44
C LEU A 120 8.88 -0.85 3.82
N PHE A 121 8.61 -1.59 4.90
CA PHE A 121 9.14 -1.26 6.22
C PHE A 121 10.66 -1.42 6.29
N LYS A 122 11.22 -2.40 5.59
CA LYS A 122 12.67 -2.51 5.43
C LYS A 122 13.24 -1.30 4.69
N ALA A 123 12.63 -0.85 3.60
CA ALA A 123 13.04 0.36 2.88
C ALA A 123 12.96 1.60 3.78
N ARG A 124 11.89 1.73 4.59
CA ARG A 124 11.74 2.80 5.58
C ARG A 124 12.85 2.77 6.61
N ALA A 125 13.22 1.60 7.13
CA ALA A 125 14.30 1.44 8.09
C ALA A 125 15.67 1.82 7.49
N VAL A 126 15.95 1.39 6.26
CA VAL A 126 17.21 1.72 5.56
C VAL A 126 17.32 3.22 5.26
N SER A 127 16.22 3.88 4.94
CA SER A 127 16.21 5.32 4.62
C SER A 127 16.24 6.25 5.85
N SER A 128 16.17 5.69 7.07
CA SER A 128 16.09 6.48 8.31
C SER A 128 17.45 6.66 8.97
N ARG A 129 17.65 7.83 9.58
CA ARG A 129 18.85 8.18 10.35
C ARG A 129 18.62 8.21 11.87
N GLY A 130 17.43 7.85 12.35
CA GLY A 130 17.06 7.88 13.76
C GLY A 130 15.83 7.05 14.06
N PRO A 131 15.30 7.11 15.29
CA PRO A 131 14.12 6.35 15.69
C PRO A 131 12.94 6.54 14.74
N ILE A 132 12.21 5.46 14.50
CA ILE A 132 11.06 5.41 13.59
C ILE A 132 9.81 5.17 14.41
N SER A 133 8.77 5.99 14.20
CA SER A 133 7.44 5.76 14.73
C SER A 133 6.47 5.64 13.57
N LEU A 134 5.80 4.50 13.48
CA LEU A 134 4.82 4.21 12.43
C LEU A 134 3.43 4.07 13.05
N GLN A 135 2.43 4.63 12.39
CA GLN A 135 1.03 4.39 12.66
C GLN A 135 0.43 3.58 11.50
N VAL A 136 -0.10 2.40 11.80
CA VAL A 136 -0.77 1.54 10.83
C VAL A 136 -2.25 1.52 11.18
N PHE A 137 -3.10 1.96 10.27
CA PHE A 137 -4.54 1.86 10.38
C PHE A 137 -5.03 0.82 9.38
N GLY A 138 -5.98 -0.01 9.78
CA GLY A 138 -6.58 -0.98 8.90
C GLY A 138 -7.77 -1.66 9.56
N PRO A 139 -8.41 -2.63 8.91
CA PRO A 139 -9.66 -3.19 9.35
C PRO A 139 -9.56 -3.88 10.70
N GLN A 140 -10.61 -3.72 11.48
CA GLN A 140 -10.91 -4.60 12.60
C GLN A 140 -11.10 -6.03 12.07
N GLY A 141 -10.53 -7.00 12.76
CA GLY A 141 -10.65 -8.39 12.39
C GLY A 141 -12.09 -8.94 12.49
N ARG A 142 -12.28 -10.08 11.88
CA ARG A 142 -13.54 -10.84 11.97
C ARG A 142 -13.26 -12.28 12.38
N ARG A 143 -14.07 -12.80 13.29
CA ARG A 143 -14.07 -14.22 13.63
C ARG A 143 -15.13 -14.94 12.77
N GLY A 144 -14.76 -16.05 12.17
CA GLY A 144 -15.71 -16.97 11.53
C GLY A 144 -16.71 -17.52 12.55
N LYS A 145 -17.84 -17.99 12.10
CA LYS A 145 -18.83 -18.64 12.95
C LYS A 145 -18.50 -20.14 13.09
N GLY A 146 -18.56 -20.66 14.33
CA GLY A 146 -18.23 -22.06 14.61
C GLY A 146 -16.78 -22.41 14.28
N ASP A 147 -16.55 -23.61 13.75
CA ASP A 147 -15.22 -24.13 13.42
C ASP A 147 -14.71 -23.67 12.03
N ASP A 148 -15.43 -22.79 11.32
CA ASP A 148 -14.99 -22.26 10.04
C ASP A 148 -13.90 -21.19 10.22
N ALA A 149 -12.68 -21.65 10.42
CA ALA A 149 -11.51 -20.77 10.51
C ALA A 149 -11.22 -20.02 9.21
N SER A 150 -11.68 -20.53 8.04
CA SER A 150 -11.46 -19.91 6.72
C SER A 150 -12.19 -18.58 6.56
N ALA A 151 -13.23 -18.36 7.32
CA ALA A 151 -13.99 -17.10 7.38
C ALA A 151 -13.43 -16.10 8.41
N SER A 152 -12.30 -16.41 9.06
CA SER A 152 -11.68 -15.57 10.08
C SER A 152 -10.58 -14.71 9.44
N PHE A 153 -10.59 -13.42 9.78
CA PHE A 153 -9.53 -12.48 9.44
C PHE A 153 -8.94 -11.89 10.72
N PRO A 154 -7.61 -11.81 10.84
CA PRO A 154 -7.00 -11.11 11.96
C PRO A 154 -7.39 -9.62 11.92
N SER A 155 -7.40 -8.97 13.08
CA SER A 155 -7.39 -7.51 13.07
C SER A 155 -6.03 -6.98 12.60
N THR A 156 -5.98 -5.72 12.20
CA THR A 156 -4.71 -5.07 11.79
C THR A 156 -3.68 -5.14 12.91
N SER A 157 -4.08 -4.94 14.16
CA SER A 157 -3.16 -5.05 15.30
C SER A 157 -2.62 -6.47 15.48
N GLN A 158 -3.45 -7.49 15.34
CA GLN A 158 -3.02 -8.89 15.39
C GLN A 158 -2.10 -9.23 14.20
N TRP A 159 -2.45 -8.78 12.99
CA TRP A 159 -1.66 -9.03 11.79
C TRP A 159 -0.28 -8.35 11.85
N VAL A 160 -0.22 -7.10 12.33
CA VAL A 160 1.04 -6.37 12.57
C VAL A 160 1.90 -7.08 13.62
N ASP A 161 1.30 -7.62 14.69
CA ASP A 161 2.05 -8.38 15.71
C ASP A 161 2.60 -9.70 15.16
N LEU A 162 1.84 -10.43 14.34
CA LEU A 162 2.31 -11.63 13.65
C LEU A 162 3.51 -11.36 12.74
N LEU A 163 3.56 -10.19 12.11
CA LEU A 163 4.67 -9.82 11.23
C LEU A 163 5.84 -9.20 11.98
N PHE A 164 5.60 -8.24 12.85
CA PHE A 164 6.62 -7.36 13.42
C PHE A 164 6.68 -7.40 14.95
N GLY A 165 5.83 -8.16 15.61
CA GLY A 165 5.86 -8.35 17.06
C GLY A 165 7.17 -8.98 17.54
N LYS A 166 7.35 -9.11 18.84
CA LYS A 166 8.57 -9.70 19.42
C LYS A 166 8.89 -11.11 18.88
N GLN A 167 7.85 -11.88 18.56
CA GLN A 167 7.93 -13.22 17.97
C GLN A 167 7.47 -13.24 16.51
N GLY A 168 7.24 -12.08 15.90
CA GLY A 168 6.77 -11.97 14.53
C GLY A 168 7.83 -12.34 13.52
N ALA A 169 7.39 -12.75 12.33
CA ALA A 169 8.26 -13.23 11.24
C ALA A 169 9.37 -12.23 10.87
N PHE A 170 9.12 -10.93 11.01
CA PHE A 170 10.04 -9.83 10.72
C PHE A 170 10.33 -8.97 11.96
N GLY A 171 10.23 -9.55 13.15
CA GLY A 171 10.45 -8.85 14.44
C GLY A 171 11.81 -8.16 14.54
N TYR A 172 12.83 -8.65 13.82
CA TYR A 172 14.15 -8.03 13.76
C TYR A 172 14.15 -6.58 13.23
N LEU A 173 13.15 -6.19 12.43
CA LEU A 173 13.04 -4.83 11.91
C LEU A 173 12.86 -3.78 12.99
N ARG A 174 12.36 -4.16 14.16
CA ARG A 174 12.16 -3.23 15.29
C ARG A 174 13.46 -2.58 15.79
N ASN A 175 14.61 -3.21 15.52
CA ASN A 175 15.93 -2.73 15.92
C ASN A 175 16.96 -2.86 14.80
N PHE A 176 16.54 -2.82 13.53
CA PHE A 176 17.44 -3.10 12.41
C PHE A 176 18.49 -2.00 12.18
N SER A 177 18.07 -0.77 11.94
CA SER A 177 18.97 0.39 11.71
C SER A 177 18.83 1.43 12.84
N ALA A 178 17.66 1.48 13.44
CA ALA A 178 17.29 2.31 14.56
C ALA A 178 16.05 1.69 15.23
N PRO A 179 15.73 2.06 16.49
CA PRO A 179 14.48 1.62 17.12
C PRO A 179 13.27 1.98 16.27
N MET A 180 12.43 0.99 15.98
CA MET A 180 11.18 1.16 15.24
C MET A 180 10.00 0.79 16.12
N THR A 181 9.13 1.76 16.37
CA THR A 181 7.85 1.56 17.05
C THR A 181 6.75 1.52 16.01
N ILE A 182 5.88 0.51 16.07
CA ILE A 182 4.73 0.36 15.19
C ILE A 182 3.48 0.36 16.06
N LYS A 183 2.64 1.39 15.92
CA LYS A 183 1.32 1.48 16.54
C LYS A 183 0.28 1.05 15.52
N ALA A 184 -0.30 -0.12 15.71
CA ALA A 184 -1.42 -0.58 14.90
C ALA A 184 -2.75 -0.14 15.52
N ASN A 185 -3.69 0.28 14.66
CA ASN A 185 -4.99 0.80 15.04
C ASN A 185 -6.08 0.08 14.22
N ASP A 186 -6.97 -0.63 14.90
CA ASP A 186 -8.08 -1.34 14.29
C ASP A 186 -9.24 -0.38 14.03
N VAL A 187 -9.63 -0.25 12.76
CA VAL A 187 -10.75 0.58 12.31
C VAL A 187 -12.01 -0.29 12.20
N SER A 188 -13.11 0.18 12.77
CA SER A 188 -14.38 -0.55 12.72
C SER A 188 -14.85 -0.77 11.29
N THR A 189 -15.23 -2.00 10.97
CA THR A 189 -15.78 -2.43 9.69
C THR A 189 -17.26 -2.79 9.79
N ALA A 190 -17.91 -2.45 10.90
CA ALA A 190 -19.33 -2.68 11.09
C ALA A 190 -20.15 -1.72 10.22
N LEU A 191 -20.92 -2.26 9.29
CA LEU A 191 -21.88 -1.48 8.51
C LEU A 191 -23.07 -1.09 9.38
N ALA A 192 -23.42 0.19 9.39
CA ALA A 192 -24.59 0.69 10.07
C ALA A 192 -25.37 1.69 9.18
N PRO A 193 -26.72 1.65 9.16
CA PRO A 193 -27.50 2.65 8.46
C PRO A 193 -27.16 4.06 8.95
N GLY A 194 -26.89 4.97 8.01
CA GLY A 194 -26.56 6.35 8.35
C GLY A 194 -25.19 6.59 8.96
N GLN A 195 -24.31 5.56 9.05
CA GLN A 195 -22.96 5.69 9.57
C GLN A 195 -22.22 6.88 8.94
N GLN A 196 -21.57 7.68 9.78
CA GLN A 196 -20.74 8.81 9.34
C GLN A 196 -19.26 8.43 9.33
N PRO A 197 -18.44 9.07 8.48
CA PRO A 197 -16.99 8.94 8.54
C PRO A 197 -16.45 9.32 9.92
N THR A 198 -15.44 8.58 10.38
CA THR A 198 -14.73 8.84 11.64
C THR A 198 -13.36 9.41 11.33
N THR A 199 -12.98 10.51 11.95
CA THR A 199 -11.62 11.04 11.86
C THR A 199 -10.66 10.16 12.67
N LEU A 200 -9.63 9.65 12.02
CA LEU A 200 -8.60 8.79 12.62
C LEU A 200 -7.39 9.58 13.08
N LEU A 201 -7.03 10.63 12.33
CA LEU A 201 -5.84 11.44 12.57
C LEU A 201 -6.09 12.88 12.13
N THR A 202 -5.58 13.83 12.93
CA THR A 202 -5.45 15.24 12.56
C THR A 202 -4.06 15.70 13.01
N GLU A 203 -3.20 16.04 12.06
CA GLU A 203 -1.81 16.45 12.34
C GLU A 203 -1.29 17.39 11.23
N GLY A 204 -0.78 18.57 11.59
CA GLY A 204 -0.11 19.47 10.64
C GLY A 204 -0.95 19.85 9.42
N GLY A 205 -2.26 19.96 9.56
CA GLY A 205 -3.19 20.23 8.46
C GLY A 205 -3.64 19.00 7.67
N LEU A 206 -3.01 17.84 7.90
CA LEU A 206 -3.48 16.56 7.38
C LEU A 206 -4.66 16.06 8.22
N VAL A 207 -5.74 15.67 7.55
CA VAL A 207 -6.87 14.96 8.18
C VAL A 207 -7.08 13.64 7.45
N ILE A 208 -7.13 12.55 8.21
CA ILE A 208 -7.45 11.22 7.69
C ILE A 208 -8.76 10.76 8.32
N SER A 209 -9.71 10.43 7.47
CA SER A 209 -11.02 9.89 7.86
C SER A 209 -11.24 8.51 7.27
N ALA A 210 -12.06 7.72 7.93
CA ALA A 210 -12.41 6.37 7.49
C ALA A 210 -13.89 6.06 7.71
N ILE A 211 -14.41 5.13 6.93
CA ILE A 211 -15.72 4.52 7.10
C ILE A 211 -15.63 3.05 6.73
N ALA A 212 -16.53 2.23 7.27
CA ALA A 212 -16.61 0.82 6.90
C ALA A 212 -16.88 0.67 5.38
N GLY A 213 -16.06 -0.15 4.74
CA GLY A 213 -16.32 -0.73 3.43
C GLY A 213 -17.00 -2.10 3.56
N HIS A 214 -17.34 -2.72 2.43
CA HIS A 214 -17.81 -4.09 2.38
C HIS A 214 -17.17 -4.82 1.19
N HIS A 215 -16.50 -5.92 1.46
CA HIS A 215 -15.83 -6.76 0.47
C HIS A 215 -16.16 -8.22 0.78
N ARG A 216 -17.44 -8.56 0.70
CA ARG A 216 -18.00 -9.85 1.04
C ARG A 216 -17.57 -10.30 2.45
N ASP A 217 -16.60 -11.19 2.53
CA ASP A 217 -16.10 -11.80 3.77
C ASP A 217 -14.85 -11.14 4.36
N ALA A 218 -14.09 -10.40 3.57
CA ALA A 218 -12.95 -9.63 4.07
C ALA A 218 -13.40 -8.31 4.72
N PRO A 219 -13.02 -8.04 5.98
CA PRO A 219 -13.24 -6.73 6.58
C PRO A 219 -12.54 -5.64 5.79
N ALA A 220 -13.26 -4.59 5.39
CA ALA A 220 -12.73 -3.53 4.54
C ALA A 220 -13.00 -2.13 5.08
N VAL A 221 -12.13 -1.18 4.75
CA VAL A 221 -12.17 0.23 5.16
C VAL A 221 -11.97 1.12 3.95
N ILE A 222 -12.81 2.15 3.85
CA ILE A 222 -12.68 3.23 2.88
C ILE A 222 -12.00 4.41 3.57
N TYR A 223 -11.00 5.01 2.91
CA TYR A 223 -10.24 6.13 3.49
C TYR A 223 -10.41 7.41 2.68
N ARG A 224 -10.38 8.53 3.39
CA ARG A 224 -10.25 9.87 2.81
C ARG A 224 -9.08 10.60 3.46
N ILE A 225 -8.30 11.28 2.64
CA ILE A 225 -7.16 12.11 3.04
C ILE A 225 -7.45 13.54 2.58
N ASP A 226 -7.48 14.48 3.51
CA ASP A 226 -7.64 15.91 3.25
C ASP A 226 -6.37 16.65 3.67
N TYR A 227 -5.86 17.52 2.80
CA TYR A 227 -4.72 18.39 3.07
C TYR A 227 -4.74 19.64 2.21
N ALA A 228 -4.50 20.81 2.81
CA ALA A 228 -4.43 22.10 2.13
C ALA A 228 -5.62 22.38 1.20
N GLY A 229 -6.84 22.04 1.62
CA GLY A 229 -8.07 22.23 0.84
C GLY A 229 -8.26 21.28 -0.35
N LYS A 230 -7.44 20.24 -0.44
CA LYS A 230 -7.53 19.15 -1.43
C LYS A 230 -7.82 17.84 -0.76
N SER A 231 -8.42 16.89 -1.51
CA SER A 231 -8.80 15.59 -0.97
C SER A 231 -8.62 14.44 -1.95
N ILE A 232 -8.25 13.27 -1.40
CA ILE A 232 -8.22 11.99 -2.11
C ILE A 232 -9.02 10.99 -1.31
N THR A 233 -9.94 10.28 -1.98
CA THR A 233 -10.70 9.17 -1.38
C THR A 233 -10.32 7.87 -2.06
N PHE A 234 -10.04 6.82 -1.28
CA PHE A 234 -9.70 5.47 -1.74
C PHE A 234 -10.85 4.52 -1.39
N SER A 235 -11.46 3.91 -2.40
CA SER A 235 -12.54 2.95 -2.16
C SER A 235 -12.04 1.65 -1.52
N GLY A 236 -10.81 1.24 -1.82
CA GLY A 236 -10.40 -0.16 -1.65
C GLY A 236 -11.29 -1.09 -2.47
N ASP A 237 -11.24 -2.38 -2.19
CA ASP A 237 -12.16 -3.34 -2.78
C ASP A 237 -13.49 -3.28 -2.04
N ILE A 238 -14.55 -2.97 -2.78
CA ILE A 238 -15.91 -2.92 -2.24
C ILE A 238 -16.93 -3.44 -3.26
N ASP A 239 -17.98 -4.05 -2.74
CA ASP A 239 -19.17 -4.43 -3.45
C ASP A 239 -20.32 -3.41 -3.25
N ALA A 240 -21.52 -3.79 -3.64
CA ALA A 240 -22.71 -2.93 -3.58
C ALA A 240 -23.03 -2.43 -2.16
N ASP A 241 -22.75 -3.22 -1.12
CA ASP A 241 -23.04 -2.88 0.27
C ASP A 241 -22.09 -1.81 0.83
N GLY A 242 -20.89 -1.67 0.25
CA GLY A 242 -19.93 -0.61 0.58
C GLY A 242 -20.28 0.76 -0.03
N LEU A 243 -21.09 0.82 -1.09
CA LEU A 243 -21.36 2.07 -1.83
C LEU A 243 -22.04 3.17 -1.01
N PRO A 244 -22.97 2.90 -0.09
CA PRO A 244 -23.55 3.96 0.75
C PRO A 244 -22.53 4.66 1.63
N GLY A 245 -21.56 3.91 2.16
CA GLY A 245 -20.42 4.46 2.92
C GLY A 245 -19.52 5.32 2.05
N LEU A 246 -19.15 4.81 0.87
CA LEU A 246 -18.31 5.53 -0.07
C LEU A 246 -18.94 6.87 -0.51
N ARG A 247 -20.25 6.91 -0.85
CA ARG A 247 -20.93 8.18 -1.20
C ARG A 247 -20.80 9.24 -0.11
N ARG A 248 -20.81 8.82 1.17
CA ARG A 248 -20.72 9.77 2.29
C ARG A 248 -19.30 10.31 2.46
N ILE A 249 -18.31 9.42 2.52
CA ILE A 249 -16.92 9.83 2.77
C ILE A 249 -16.30 10.54 1.57
N ALA A 250 -16.71 10.18 0.35
CA ALA A 250 -16.20 10.77 -0.89
C ALA A 250 -16.90 12.08 -1.28
N ARG A 251 -17.80 12.62 -0.44
CA ARG A 251 -18.51 13.87 -0.77
C ARG A 251 -17.54 14.98 -1.14
N ASP A 252 -17.73 15.55 -2.35
CA ASP A 252 -16.94 16.62 -2.94
C ASP A 252 -15.42 16.36 -2.97
N THR A 253 -15.01 15.08 -3.04
CA THR A 253 -13.60 14.72 -3.13
C THR A 253 -12.97 15.23 -4.43
N ASP A 254 -11.73 15.74 -4.35
CA ASP A 254 -11.01 16.20 -5.54
C ASP A 254 -10.59 15.02 -6.43
N LEU A 255 -10.16 13.90 -5.83
CA LEU A 255 -9.82 12.67 -6.54
C LEU A 255 -10.46 11.46 -5.85
N LEU A 256 -11.27 10.71 -6.58
CA LEU A 256 -11.76 9.40 -6.16
C LEU A 256 -10.91 8.31 -6.85
N VAL A 257 -10.15 7.54 -6.07
CA VAL A 257 -9.46 6.34 -6.52
C VAL A 257 -10.39 5.16 -6.28
N PHE A 258 -10.83 4.51 -7.36
CA PHE A 258 -11.81 3.42 -7.30
C PHE A 258 -11.24 2.13 -7.90
N ASN A 259 -11.34 1.03 -7.17
CA ASN A 259 -10.88 -0.27 -7.63
C ASN A 259 -11.87 -0.87 -8.64
N SER A 260 -11.38 -1.23 -9.84
CA SER A 260 -12.19 -1.63 -10.99
C SER A 260 -11.74 -2.99 -11.53
N VAL A 261 -12.52 -4.03 -11.25
CA VAL A 261 -12.16 -5.43 -11.51
C VAL A 261 -13.11 -6.10 -12.50
N VAL A 262 -14.39 -5.73 -12.46
CA VAL A 262 -15.47 -6.38 -13.20
C VAL A 262 -16.05 -5.47 -14.27
N LEU A 263 -16.58 -6.08 -15.34
CA LEU A 263 -17.38 -5.40 -16.34
C LEU A 263 -18.83 -5.23 -15.84
N ASP A 264 -19.65 -4.48 -16.55
CA ASP A 264 -21.10 -4.48 -16.26
C ASP A 264 -21.69 -5.88 -16.47
N PRO A 265 -22.65 -6.31 -15.62
CA PRO A 265 -23.28 -7.62 -15.80
C PRO A 265 -23.96 -7.77 -17.17
N PRO A 266 -23.80 -8.94 -17.84
CA PRO A 266 -23.21 -10.19 -17.35
C PRO A 266 -21.72 -10.38 -17.70
N GLY A 267 -20.96 -9.32 -17.97
CA GLY A 267 -19.61 -9.35 -18.57
C GLY A 267 -18.49 -9.97 -17.72
N SER A 268 -18.74 -10.35 -16.46
CA SER A 268 -17.78 -11.01 -15.58
C SER A 268 -18.43 -12.18 -14.82
N PRO A 269 -17.67 -13.14 -14.26
CA PRO A 269 -18.21 -14.20 -13.42
C PRO A 269 -19.04 -13.67 -12.26
N ALA A 270 -20.21 -14.27 -12.01
CA ALA A 270 -21.19 -13.80 -11.03
C ALA A 270 -20.61 -13.60 -9.61
N VAL A 271 -19.71 -14.48 -9.19
CA VAL A 271 -19.04 -14.37 -7.87
C VAL A 271 -18.25 -13.07 -7.69
N LEU A 272 -17.67 -12.52 -8.76
CA LEU A 272 -16.87 -11.30 -8.67
C LEU A 272 -17.73 -10.06 -8.37
N TYR A 273 -19.03 -10.07 -8.69
CA TYR A 273 -19.94 -8.97 -8.32
C TYR A 273 -20.30 -8.95 -6.83
N THR A 274 -20.01 -10.02 -6.09
CA THR A 274 -20.12 -10.05 -4.63
C THR A 274 -18.86 -9.51 -3.92
N LEU A 275 -17.86 -9.11 -4.70
CA LEU A 275 -16.56 -8.64 -4.24
C LEU A 275 -16.26 -7.21 -4.75
N HIS A 276 -16.77 -6.88 -5.94
CA HIS A 276 -16.39 -5.67 -6.66
C HIS A 276 -17.59 -4.97 -7.30
N THR A 277 -17.41 -3.67 -7.50
CA THR A 277 -18.42 -2.77 -8.05
C THR A 277 -18.30 -2.68 -9.58
N PRO A 278 -19.40 -2.85 -10.35
CA PRO A 278 -19.39 -2.71 -11.80
C PRO A 278 -19.30 -1.23 -12.27
N PRO A 279 -18.81 -0.98 -13.51
CA PRO A 279 -18.55 0.35 -14.05
C PRO A 279 -19.73 1.32 -13.98
N LYS A 280 -20.93 0.88 -14.31
CA LYS A 280 -22.12 1.72 -14.20
C LYS A 280 -22.31 2.27 -12.78
N ALA A 281 -22.20 1.41 -11.76
CA ALA A 281 -22.34 1.83 -10.36
C ALA A 281 -21.17 2.71 -9.90
N ILE A 282 -19.95 2.50 -10.42
CA ILE A 282 -18.81 3.40 -10.19
C ILE A 282 -19.15 4.81 -10.67
N GLY A 283 -19.66 4.94 -11.90
CA GLY A 283 -20.07 6.23 -12.45
C GLY A 283 -21.17 6.92 -11.65
N GLU A 284 -22.17 6.16 -11.19
CA GLU A 284 -23.25 6.67 -10.33
C GLU A 284 -22.71 7.19 -8.99
N VAL A 285 -21.82 6.43 -8.34
CA VAL A 285 -21.21 6.87 -7.07
C VAL A 285 -20.35 8.10 -7.26
N ALA A 286 -19.52 8.16 -8.29
CA ALA A 286 -18.67 9.32 -8.56
C ALA A 286 -19.50 10.60 -8.78
N ARG A 287 -20.63 10.49 -9.51
CA ARG A 287 -21.60 11.59 -9.68
C ARG A 287 -22.24 11.97 -8.35
N ASP A 288 -22.80 11.00 -7.63
CA ASP A 288 -23.58 11.22 -6.41
C ASP A 288 -22.74 11.80 -5.27
N ALA A 289 -21.45 11.41 -5.23
CA ALA A 289 -20.48 11.98 -4.30
C ALA A 289 -19.97 13.37 -4.71
N GLY A 290 -20.25 13.82 -5.94
CA GLY A 290 -19.67 15.07 -6.44
C GLY A 290 -18.16 15.02 -6.65
N ALA A 291 -17.60 13.84 -6.95
CA ALA A 291 -16.17 13.67 -7.19
C ALA A 291 -15.74 14.55 -8.38
N LYS A 292 -14.60 15.28 -8.23
CA LYS A 292 -14.12 16.14 -9.32
C LYS A 292 -13.33 15.36 -10.37
N GLN A 293 -12.59 14.33 -9.95
CA GLN A 293 -11.83 13.44 -10.82
C GLN A 293 -12.01 11.98 -10.35
N LEU A 294 -11.95 11.04 -11.30
CA LEU A 294 -12.02 9.61 -11.04
C LEU A 294 -10.76 8.92 -11.58
N MET A 295 -10.09 8.14 -10.74
CA MET A 295 -9.01 7.25 -11.13
C MET A 295 -9.46 5.81 -10.91
N LEU A 296 -9.50 5.01 -11.98
CA LEU A 296 -9.72 3.57 -11.89
C LEU A 296 -8.40 2.87 -11.64
N SER A 297 -8.32 2.06 -10.61
CA SER A 297 -7.15 1.29 -10.21
C SER A 297 -7.53 -0.17 -9.89
N HIS A 298 -6.60 -0.97 -9.40
CA HIS A 298 -6.81 -2.41 -9.19
C HIS A 298 -7.29 -3.13 -10.45
N LEU A 299 -6.65 -2.79 -11.58
CA LEU A 299 -7.13 -3.19 -12.90
C LEU A 299 -6.84 -4.66 -13.18
N SER A 300 -7.89 -5.40 -13.54
CA SER A 300 -7.76 -6.75 -14.08
C SER A 300 -7.42 -6.72 -15.58
N PRO A 301 -6.84 -7.80 -16.16
CA PRO A 301 -6.67 -7.92 -17.61
C PRO A 301 -7.96 -7.74 -18.41
N THR A 302 -9.09 -8.16 -17.83
CA THR A 302 -10.42 -8.00 -18.43
C THR A 302 -10.79 -6.53 -18.57
N ILE A 303 -10.51 -5.72 -17.55
CA ILE A 303 -10.72 -4.27 -17.61
C ILE A 303 -9.75 -3.63 -18.62
N ASP A 304 -8.48 -4.04 -18.61
CA ASP A 304 -7.48 -3.49 -19.53
C ASP A 304 -7.87 -3.72 -21.01
N SER A 305 -8.45 -4.87 -21.33
CA SER A 305 -8.90 -5.19 -22.69
C SER A 305 -10.23 -4.50 -23.08
N ALA A 306 -11.02 -4.06 -22.10
CA ALA A 306 -12.34 -3.49 -22.30
C ALA A 306 -12.45 -2.00 -21.92
N ARG A 307 -11.33 -1.27 -21.79
CA ARG A 307 -11.30 0.14 -21.35
C ARG A 307 -12.34 1.04 -22.04
N PRO A 308 -12.53 1.00 -23.38
CA PRO A 308 -13.54 1.84 -24.02
C PRO A 308 -14.97 1.55 -23.54
N ALA A 309 -15.31 0.28 -23.30
CA ALA A 309 -16.64 -0.11 -22.81
C ALA A 309 -16.82 0.31 -21.33
N VAL A 310 -15.78 0.14 -20.50
CA VAL A 310 -15.78 0.59 -19.10
C VAL A 310 -15.95 2.11 -19.02
N GLU A 311 -15.18 2.86 -19.81
CA GLU A 311 -15.30 4.31 -19.89
C GLU A 311 -16.68 4.75 -20.34
N ALA A 312 -17.20 4.16 -21.40
CA ALA A 312 -18.54 4.47 -21.92
C ALA A 312 -19.63 4.25 -20.85
N SER A 313 -19.55 3.13 -20.10
CA SER A 313 -20.49 2.84 -19.02
C SER A 313 -20.43 3.86 -17.88
N ILE A 314 -19.23 4.19 -17.39
CA ILE A 314 -19.04 5.20 -16.35
C ILE A 314 -19.56 6.57 -16.80
N LYS A 315 -19.26 6.94 -18.04
CA LYS A 315 -19.66 8.21 -18.64
C LYS A 315 -21.18 8.37 -18.82
N LEU A 316 -21.98 7.32 -18.67
CA LEU A 316 -23.45 7.46 -18.62
C LEU A 316 -23.87 8.35 -17.43
N ALA A 317 -23.19 8.23 -16.30
CA ALA A 317 -23.51 8.98 -15.07
C ALA A 317 -22.47 10.05 -14.73
N PHE A 318 -21.18 9.75 -14.75
CA PHE A 318 -20.10 10.66 -14.37
C PHE A 318 -19.51 11.35 -15.61
N LYS A 319 -19.57 12.69 -15.66
CA LYS A 319 -19.09 13.49 -16.81
C LYS A 319 -17.71 14.14 -16.55
N GLY A 320 -17.16 14.00 -15.34
CA GLY A 320 -15.87 14.54 -14.98
C GLY A 320 -14.68 13.83 -15.66
N PRO A 321 -13.46 14.34 -15.46
CA PRO A 321 -12.24 13.68 -15.91
C PRO A 321 -12.08 12.31 -15.27
N MET A 322 -11.65 11.30 -16.07
CA MET A 322 -11.32 9.98 -15.57
C MET A 322 -10.06 9.44 -16.23
N VAL A 323 -9.32 8.63 -15.48
CA VAL A 323 -8.10 7.98 -15.94
C VAL A 323 -8.04 6.53 -15.45
N PHE A 324 -7.34 5.67 -16.20
CA PHE A 324 -6.94 4.35 -15.74
C PHE A 324 -5.53 4.44 -15.16
N ALA A 325 -5.36 4.04 -13.91
CA ALA A 325 -4.08 4.07 -13.23
C ALA A 325 -3.03 3.19 -13.94
N GLN A 326 -1.79 3.60 -13.83
CA GLN A 326 -0.61 2.82 -14.24
C GLN A 326 0.42 2.92 -13.12
N ASP A 327 1.23 1.86 -12.95
CA ASP A 327 2.35 1.89 -12.02
C ASP A 327 3.27 3.08 -12.37
N GLY A 328 3.68 3.85 -11.38
CA GLY A 328 4.47 5.06 -11.53
C GLY A 328 3.71 6.32 -11.92
N SER A 329 2.40 6.23 -12.25
CA SER A 329 1.61 7.43 -12.59
C SER A 329 1.41 8.34 -11.37
N ARG A 330 1.23 9.63 -11.65
CA ARG A 330 1.02 10.68 -10.63
C ARG A 330 -0.27 11.42 -10.90
N ALA A 331 -0.97 11.81 -9.83
CA ALA A 331 -2.14 12.66 -9.89
C ALA A 331 -2.03 13.81 -8.87
N ARG A 332 -2.51 14.97 -9.28
CA ARG A 332 -2.56 16.19 -8.44
C ARG A 332 -4.02 16.64 -8.41
N PRO A 333 -4.70 16.42 -7.28
CA PRO A 333 -6.10 16.77 -7.10
C PRO A 333 -6.39 18.26 -7.22
#